data_3abdae10e67a90e7daa1216405403e2b
#
_entry.id   3abdae10e67a90e7daa1216405403e2b
#
_cell.length_a   1.000
_cell.length_b   1.000
_cell.length_c   1.000
_cell.angle_alpha   90.00
_cell.angle_beta   90.00
_cell.angle_gamma   90.00
#
_symmetry.space_group_name_H-M   'P 1'
#
loop_
_entity.id
_entity.type
_entity.pdbx_description
1 polymer ?
#
loop_
_entity_poly.entity_id
_entity_poly.type
_entity_poly.pdbx_seq_one_letter_code
_entity_poly.pdbx_strand_id
1 'polypeptide(L)'
;LMKGGIVYSNFVTTVSPTHAHEARFTDQGSGLSQTLNVHQGKFGGVLNGIDYDVWNPEIDPHIPCRYGIDTLDQKYANKDALRDRLWLSKEFKPIIAYVGRLDSQKGVHLIHHAIFYALRNHAQFVLLGSSPEPHTNQHFWNLKRHLNDSPDCHLELGFDEELSHLIYAGADMVVMPSLFEPCGLTQMIALKYGTLPIVREIGGLKDTVFDKDYAPKPFEERNGFVFHNADHAGIESAMHRAIGLWFAYPDDFRQMMVHGMSCDYSWYRPGQDYLNIYDHIRCK
;
A
#
# COMPACT_ATOMS: atom_id res chain seq x y z
N LEU A 1 -30.50 8.39 -2.45
CA LEU A 1 -30.58 6.91 -2.42
C LEU A 1 -29.70 6.32 -1.31
N MET A 2 -28.40 6.64 -1.21
CA MET A 2 -27.51 6.06 -0.19
C MET A 2 -27.97 6.31 1.24
N LYS A 3 -28.41 7.53 1.58
CA LYS A 3 -28.99 7.85 2.90
C LYS A 3 -30.16 6.94 3.25
N GLY A 4 -31.07 6.69 2.32
CA GLY A 4 -32.18 5.74 2.50
C GLY A 4 -31.70 4.32 2.74
N GLY A 5 -30.70 3.84 1.98
CA GLY A 5 -30.07 2.54 2.20
C GLY A 5 -29.52 2.41 3.62
N ILE A 6 -28.79 3.42 4.12
CA ILE A 6 -28.25 3.44 5.49
C ILE A 6 -29.37 3.38 6.53
N VAL A 7 -30.44 4.16 6.36
CA VAL A 7 -31.55 4.25 7.33
C VAL A 7 -32.30 2.93 7.43
N TYR A 8 -32.58 2.26 6.31
CA TYR A 8 -33.47 1.08 6.28
C TYR A 8 -32.74 -0.27 6.25
N SER A 9 -31.42 -0.31 6.13
CA SER A 9 -30.65 -1.56 6.25
C SER A 9 -30.57 -2.02 7.72
N ASN A 10 -30.39 -3.31 7.92
CA ASN A 10 -30.18 -3.90 9.26
C ASN A 10 -28.76 -3.62 9.77
N PHE A 11 -27.77 -3.59 8.87
CA PHE A 11 -26.39 -3.23 9.15
C PHE A 11 -25.74 -2.58 7.93
N VAL A 12 -24.78 -1.70 8.16
CA VAL A 12 -23.99 -1.01 7.12
C VAL A 12 -22.52 -1.25 7.41
N THR A 13 -21.75 -1.68 6.43
CA THR A 13 -20.32 -1.87 6.54
C THR A 13 -19.57 -0.92 5.61
N THR A 14 -18.39 -0.51 6.06
CA THR A 14 -17.32 -0.02 5.19
C THR A 14 -16.11 -0.94 5.33
N VAL A 15 -15.03 -0.64 4.62
CA VAL A 15 -13.94 -1.58 4.35
C VAL A 15 -12.73 -1.42 5.27
N SER A 16 -12.86 -0.67 6.36
CA SER A 16 -11.91 -0.67 7.47
C SER A 16 -12.49 -0.01 8.73
N PRO A 17 -12.04 -0.38 9.94
CA PRO A 17 -12.43 0.26 11.20
C PRO A 17 -12.10 1.75 11.25
N THR A 18 -10.87 2.13 10.85
CA THR A 18 -10.45 3.54 10.80
C THR A 18 -11.30 4.33 9.82
N HIS A 19 -11.58 3.81 8.62
CA HIS A 19 -12.46 4.50 7.67
C HIS A 19 -13.90 4.63 8.19
N ALA A 20 -14.41 3.65 8.93
CA ALA A 20 -15.72 3.77 9.59
C ALA A 20 -15.73 4.92 10.60
N HIS A 21 -14.64 5.15 11.33
CA HIS A 21 -14.48 6.29 12.21
C HIS A 21 -14.39 7.61 11.41
N GLU A 22 -13.52 7.68 10.42
CA GLU A 22 -13.32 8.86 9.57
C GLU A 22 -14.61 9.30 8.88
N ALA A 23 -15.37 8.35 8.32
CA ALA A 23 -16.66 8.64 7.66
C ALA A 23 -17.69 9.29 8.60
N ARG A 24 -17.58 9.04 9.91
CA ARG A 24 -18.47 9.61 10.92
C ARG A 24 -18.01 10.98 11.40
N PHE A 25 -16.70 11.23 11.52
CA PHE A 25 -16.17 12.36 12.29
C PHE A 25 -15.34 13.34 11.46
N THR A 26 -15.11 13.05 10.18
CA THR A 26 -14.33 13.91 9.28
C THR A 26 -15.10 14.19 7.99
N ASP A 27 -14.50 14.95 7.08
CA ASP A 27 -15.00 15.21 5.73
C ASP A 27 -15.05 13.96 4.83
N GLN A 28 -14.37 12.87 5.25
CA GLN A 28 -14.39 11.57 4.55
C GLN A 28 -15.80 10.96 4.45
N GLY A 29 -16.75 11.41 5.26
CA GLY A 29 -18.14 10.99 5.22
C GLY A 29 -18.95 11.54 4.05
N SER A 30 -18.40 12.45 3.23
CA SER A 30 -19.03 12.97 1.99
C SER A 30 -20.48 13.40 2.20
N GLY A 31 -20.77 14.10 3.30
CA GLY A 31 -22.10 14.58 3.67
C GLY A 31 -23.03 13.55 4.33
N LEU A 32 -22.54 12.34 4.61
CA LEU A 32 -23.31 11.28 5.30
C LEU A 32 -23.00 11.16 6.79
N SER A 33 -22.00 11.90 7.31
CA SER A 33 -21.50 11.78 8.68
C SER A 33 -22.59 11.84 9.74
N GLN A 34 -23.52 12.79 9.64
CA GLN A 34 -24.66 12.90 10.57
C GLN A 34 -25.55 11.65 10.52
N THR A 35 -25.85 11.13 9.32
CA THR A 35 -26.66 9.93 9.15
C THR A 35 -25.98 8.70 9.75
N LEU A 36 -24.67 8.55 9.48
CA LEU A 36 -23.85 7.45 10.04
C LEU A 36 -23.76 7.52 11.56
N ASN A 37 -23.63 8.73 12.13
CA ASN A 37 -23.63 8.91 13.59
C ASN A 37 -24.96 8.56 14.25
N VAL A 38 -26.09 8.96 13.65
CA VAL A 38 -27.42 8.57 14.16
C VAL A 38 -27.59 7.05 14.15
N HIS A 39 -27.02 6.38 13.18
CA HIS A 39 -27.13 4.92 13.00
C HIS A 39 -25.85 4.15 13.41
N GLN A 40 -25.02 4.73 14.29
CA GLN A 40 -23.74 4.13 14.69
C GLN A 40 -23.83 2.71 15.25
N GLY A 41 -24.93 2.35 15.89
CA GLY A 41 -25.14 1.00 16.46
C GLY A 41 -25.34 -0.11 15.41
N LYS A 42 -25.44 0.27 14.13
CA LYS A 42 -25.51 -0.67 12.99
C LYS A 42 -24.53 -0.30 11.86
N PHE A 43 -23.47 0.42 12.19
CA PHE A 43 -22.43 0.82 11.24
C PHE A 43 -21.06 0.43 11.78
N GLY A 44 -20.27 -0.25 10.95
CA GLY A 44 -18.93 -0.70 11.32
C GLY A 44 -18.01 -0.85 10.10
N GLY A 45 -16.74 -1.09 10.36
CA GLY A 45 -15.75 -1.39 9.34
C GLY A 45 -15.26 -2.83 9.43
N VAL A 46 -15.24 -3.53 8.29
CA VAL A 46 -14.61 -4.85 8.14
C VAL A 46 -13.47 -4.69 7.15
N LEU A 47 -12.25 -5.00 7.58
CA LEU A 47 -11.08 -4.91 6.72
C LEU A 47 -11.17 -5.94 5.60
N ASN A 48 -10.84 -5.59 4.36
CA ASN A 48 -10.77 -6.58 3.28
C ASN A 48 -9.55 -7.50 3.46
N GLY A 49 -9.63 -8.69 2.90
CA GLY A 49 -8.50 -9.57 2.69
C GLY A 49 -7.95 -9.48 1.26
N ILE A 50 -6.82 -10.14 1.02
CA ILE A 50 -6.28 -10.39 -0.31
C ILE A 50 -6.40 -11.88 -0.66
N ASP A 51 -6.45 -12.17 -1.94
CA ASP A 51 -6.51 -13.55 -2.45
C ASP A 51 -5.11 -14.17 -2.47
N TYR A 52 -4.86 -15.16 -1.62
CA TYR A 52 -3.57 -15.85 -1.52
C TYR A 52 -3.34 -16.90 -2.62
N ASP A 53 -4.34 -17.23 -3.42
CA ASP A 53 -4.14 -18.05 -4.63
C ASP A 53 -3.54 -17.20 -5.77
N VAL A 54 -3.75 -15.88 -5.71
CA VAL A 54 -3.22 -14.90 -6.67
C VAL A 54 -1.97 -14.21 -6.13
N TRP A 55 -2.04 -13.66 -4.90
CA TRP A 55 -0.99 -12.83 -4.29
C TRP A 55 -0.19 -13.61 -3.23
N ASN A 56 0.67 -14.50 -3.69
CA ASN A 56 1.52 -15.31 -2.81
C ASN A 56 2.84 -15.67 -3.50
N PRO A 57 4.00 -15.14 -3.03
CA PRO A 57 5.30 -15.36 -3.68
C PRO A 57 5.75 -16.83 -3.68
N GLU A 58 5.15 -17.70 -2.85
CA GLU A 58 5.50 -19.13 -2.82
C GLU A 58 4.95 -19.90 -4.03
N ILE A 59 3.86 -19.42 -4.64
CA ILE A 59 3.17 -20.11 -5.74
C ILE A 59 2.97 -19.25 -6.99
N ASP A 60 3.31 -17.96 -6.92
CA ASP A 60 3.08 -16.97 -7.99
C ASP A 60 3.74 -17.40 -9.31
N PRO A 61 2.98 -17.57 -10.40
CA PRO A 61 3.53 -17.92 -11.70
C PRO A 61 4.16 -16.75 -12.47
N HIS A 62 3.90 -15.50 -12.03
CA HIS A 62 4.34 -14.28 -12.72
C HIS A 62 5.72 -13.79 -12.27
N ILE A 63 6.33 -14.44 -11.26
CA ILE A 63 7.66 -14.08 -10.78
C ILE A 63 8.70 -15.15 -11.17
N PRO A 64 9.90 -14.74 -11.59
CA PRO A 64 10.95 -15.67 -11.99
C PRO A 64 11.43 -16.62 -10.89
N CYS A 65 11.46 -16.14 -9.65
CA CYS A 65 11.92 -16.89 -8.50
C CYS A 65 10.88 -16.87 -7.38
N ARG A 66 10.29 -18.02 -7.08
CA ARG A 66 9.34 -18.18 -5.97
C ARG A 66 10.10 -18.20 -4.65
N TYR A 67 9.49 -17.63 -3.60
CA TYR A 67 10.11 -17.56 -2.28
C TYR A 67 9.06 -17.50 -1.17
N GLY A 68 9.49 -17.83 0.03
CA GLY A 68 8.74 -17.66 1.26
C GLY A 68 9.64 -17.05 2.34
N ILE A 69 9.18 -17.03 3.59
CA ILE A 69 9.91 -16.47 4.73
C ILE A 69 11.28 -17.17 4.89
N ASP A 70 11.31 -18.50 4.79
CA ASP A 70 12.54 -19.29 4.98
C ASP A 70 13.51 -19.16 3.79
N THR A 71 13.05 -18.69 2.66
CA THR A 71 13.84 -18.52 1.43
C THR A 71 13.84 -17.08 0.93
N LEU A 72 13.71 -16.11 1.85
CA LEU A 72 13.57 -14.69 1.55
C LEU A 72 14.73 -14.11 0.69
N ASP A 73 15.91 -14.72 0.75
CA ASP A 73 17.05 -14.33 -0.09
C ASP A 73 16.77 -14.49 -1.59
N GLN A 74 15.87 -15.39 -1.97
CA GLN A 74 15.44 -15.57 -3.36
C GLN A 74 14.66 -14.35 -3.91
N LYS A 75 14.16 -13.45 -3.04
CA LYS A 75 13.56 -12.17 -3.46
C LYS A 75 14.54 -11.31 -4.27
N TYR A 76 15.84 -11.39 -3.98
CA TYR A 76 16.85 -10.61 -4.71
C TYR A 76 16.98 -11.02 -6.18
N ALA A 77 16.68 -12.28 -6.53
CA ALA A 77 16.62 -12.70 -7.94
C ALA A 77 15.48 -12.01 -8.69
N ASN A 78 14.33 -11.78 -8.03
CA ASN A 78 13.22 -11.01 -8.61
C ASN A 78 13.56 -9.51 -8.72
N LYS A 79 14.35 -8.98 -7.77
CA LYS A 79 14.85 -7.59 -7.86
C LYS A 79 15.74 -7.40 -9.09
N ASP A 80 16.63 -8.35 -9.35
CA ASP A 80 17.48 -8.32 -10.55
C ASP A 80 16.66 -8.47 -11.83
N ALA A 81 15.66 -9.37 -11.84
CA ALA A 81 14.74 -9.53 -12.97
C ALA A 81 13.91 -8.27 -13.23
N LEU A 82 13.46 -7.58 -12.19
CA LEU A 82 12.77 -6.30 -12.30
C LEU A 82 13.67 -5.22 -12.94
N ARG A 83 14.93 -5.15 -12.49
CA ARG A 83 15.93 -4.24 -13.06
C ARG A 83 16.20 -4.53 -14.54
N ASP A 84 16.36 -5.81 -14.90
CA ASP A 84 16.57 -6.23 -16.28
C ASP A 84 15.37 -5.89 -17.17
N ARG A 85 14.15 -6.14 -16.70
CA ARG A 85 12.91 -5.81 -17.44
C ARG A 85 12.74 -4.30 -17.68
N LEU A 86 13.17 -3.48 -16.71
CA LEU A 86 12.95 -2.03 -16.73
C LEU A 86 14.22 -1.22 -17.06
N TRP A 87 15.30 -1.87 -17.47
CA TRP A 87 16.61 -1.27 -17.80
C TRP A 87 17.23 -0.43 -16.68
N LEU A 88 17.00 -0.82 -15.43
CA LEU A 88 17.60 -0.17 -14.28
C LEU A 88 19.00 -0.70 -13.99
N SER A 89 19.86 0.13 -13.40
CA SER A 89 21.20 -0.28 -12.98
C SER A 89 21.15 -1.34 -11.86
N LYS A 90 22.14 -2.25 -11.85
CA LYS A 90 22.30 -3.27 -10.78
C LYS A 90 23.22 -2.79 -9.66
N GLU A 91 23.17 -1.50 -9.36
CA GLU A 91 23.92 -0.92 -8.25
C GLU A 91 23.28 -1.31 -6.90
N PHE A 92 24.07 -1.18 -5.82
CA PHE A 92 23.59 -1.39 -4.44
C PHE A 92 22.70 -0.23 -4.01
N LYS A 93 21.43 -0.28 -4.42
CA LYS A 93 20.39 0.71 -4.16
C LYS A 93 19.07 0.02 -3.82
N PRO A 94 18.24 0.60 -2.93
CA PRO A 94 16.87 0.12 -2.78
C PRO A 94 16.01 0.55 -3.96
N ILE A 95 14.98 -0.27 -4.27
CA ILE A 95 13.92 0.07 -5.21
C ILE A 95 12.69 0.48 -4.41
N ILE A 96 12.23 1.71 -4.63
CA ILE A 96 10.95 2.20 -4.11
C ILE A 96 9.94 2.16 -5.26
N ALA A 97 8.79 1.56 -5.04
CA ALA A 97 7.77 1.41 -6.06
C ALA A 97 6.48 2.16 -5.74
N TYR A 98 5.73 2.51 -6.77
CA TYR A 98 4.33 2.87 -6.70
C TYR A 98 3.53 2.00 -7.67
N VAL A 99 2.44 1.38 -7.18
CA VAL A 99 1.52 0.60 -8.01
C VAL A 99 0.10 1.05 -7.72
N GLY A 100 -0.61 1.58 -8.72
CA GLY A 100 -2.00 1.99 -8.57
C GLY A 100 -2.46 3.10 -9.51
N ARG A 101 -3.71 3.53 -9.30
CA ARG A 101 -4.27 4.65 -10.07
C ARG A 101 -3.57 5.96 -9.73
N LEU A 102 -3.38 6.79 -10.75
CA LEU A 102 -2.83 8.13 -10.60
C LEU A 102 -3.99 9.14 -10.62
N ASP A 103 -4.67 9.29 -9.50
CA ASP A 103 -5.75 10.24 -9.30
C ASP A 103 -5.51 11.12 -8.05
N SER A 104 -6.32 12.15 -7.90
CA SER A 104 -6.19 13.10 -6.79
C SER A 104 -6.26 12.44 -5.42
N GLN A 105 -7.07 11.38 -5.27
CA GLN A 105 -7.22 10.64 -4.02
C GLN A 105 -5.94 9.90 -3.60
N LYS A 106 -5.12 9.51 -4.58
CA LYS A 106 -3.85 8.82 -4.35
C LYS A 106 -2.68 9.75 -4.04
N GLY A 107 -2.91 11.06 -4.00
CA GLY A 107 -1.89 12.04 -3.66
C GLY A 107 -0.82 12.19 -4.75
N VAL A 108 -1.24 12.37 -6.01
CA VAL A 108 -0.36 12.43 -7.18
C VAL A 108 0.78 13.44 -7.06
N HIS A 109 0.57 14.56 -6.35
CA HIS A 109 1.61 15.55 -6.08
C HIS A 109 2.70 15.01 -5.14
N LEU A 110 2.32 14.16 -4.18
CA LEU A 110 3.25 13.48 -3.28
C LEU A 110 3.97 12.31 -3.98
N ILE A 111 3.29 11.61 -4.91
CA ILE A 111 3.93 10.59 -5.74
C ILE A 111 5.01 11.24 -6.61
N HIS A 112 4.69 12.37 -7.27
CA HIS A 112 5.67 13.14 -8.02
C HIS A 112 6.87 13.54 -7.15
N HIS A 113 6.62 14.04 -5.95
CA HIS A 113 7.67 14.41 -5.01
C HIS A 113 8.53 13.22 -4.57
N ALA A 114 7.88 12.06 -4.29
CA ALA A 114 8.56 10.82 -3.89
C ALA A 114 9.54 10.31 -4.95
N ILE A 115 9.20 10.41 -6.25
CA ILE A 115 10.11 10.05 -7.35
C ILE A 115 11.43 10.81 -7.20
N PHE A 116 11.37 12.15 -7.16
CA PHE A 116 12.57 12.96 -7.09
C PHE A 116 13.30 12.86 -5.75
N TYR A 117 12.58 12.63 -4.66
CA TYR A 117 13.20 12.39 -3.36
C TYR A 117 14.00 11.09 -3.36
N ALA A 118 13.44 10.00 -3.89
CA ALA A 118 14.13 8.71 -4.01
C ALA A 118 15.44 8.85 -4.82
N LEU A 119 15.37 9.45 -6.01
CA LEU A 119 16.53 9.64 -6.88
C LEU A 119 17.64 10.48 -6.23
N ARG A 120 17.29 11.54 -5.48
CA ARG A 120 18.26 12.37 -4.73
C ARG A 120 18.88 11.64 -3.54
N ASN A 121 18.24 10.60 -3.02
CA ASN A 121 18.69 9.84 -1.85
C ASN A 121 19.19 8.44 -2.22
N HIS A 122 19.78 8.28 -3.41
CA HIS A 122 20.41 7.04 -3.88
C HIS A 122 19.48 5.82 -3.89
N ALA A 123 18.19 6.01 -4.14
CA ALA A 123 17.24 4.95 -4.37
C ALA A 123 16.77 4.94 -5.84
N GLN A 124 16.39 3.78 -6.32
CA GLN A 124 15.71 3.63 -7.60
C GLN A 124 14.20 3.82 -7.42
N PHE A 125 13.50 4.31 -8.44
CA PHE A 125 12.06 4.47 -8.39
C PHE A 125 11.38 3.78 -9.57
N VAL A 126 10.36 2.96 -9.27
CA VAL A 126 9.52 2.28 -10.27
C VAL A 126 8.07 2.70 -10.06
N LEU A 127 7.41 3.10 -11.14
CA LEU A 127 5.98 3.42 -11.12
C LEU A 127 5.23 2.57 -12.13
N LEU A 128 4.16 1.92 -11.70
CA LEU A 128 3.15 1.31 -12.56
C LEU A 128 1.80 1.90 -12.23
N GLY A 129 1.18 2.60 -13.19
CA GLY A 129 -0.12 3.20 -12.94
C GLY A 129 -0.75 3.86 -14.14
N SER A 130 -2.03 4.17 -14.01
CA SER A 130 -2.80 4.88 -15.04
C SER A 130 -3.66 5.96 -14.40
N SER A 131 -3.94 7.01 -15.16
CA SER A 131 -4.81 8.09 -14.74
C SER A 131 -6.02 8.22 -15.67
N PRO A 132 -7.24 8.29 -15.11
CA PRO A 132 -8.42 8.68 -15.88
C PRO A 132 -8.49 10.21 -16.11
N GLU A 133 -7.69 10.98 -15.37
CA GLU A 133 -7.66 12.45 -15.42
C GLU A 133 -6.70 12.92 -16.53
N PRO A 134 -7.16 13.61 -17.59
CA PRO A 134 -6.29 13.97 -18.72
C PRO A 134 -5.06 14.78 -18.33
N HIS A 135 -5.21 15.73 -17.41
CA HIS A 135 -4.10 16.57 -16.95
C HIS A 135 -3.04 15.76 -16.19
N THR A 136 -3.45 14.92 -15.26
CA THR A 136 -2.57 14.03 -14.50
C THR A 136 -1.88 13.04 -15.43
N ASN A 137 -2.63 12.46 -16.38
CA ASN A 137 -2.07 11.54 -17.37
C ASN A 137 -0.98 12.22 -18.21
N GLN A 138 -1.26 13.42 -18.77
CA GLN A 138 -0.28 14.19 -19.54
C GLN A 138 0.97 14.54 -18.71
N HIS A 139 0.79 14.89 -17.44
CA HIS A 139 1.89 15.19 -16.52
C HIS A 139 2.83 13.97 -16.36
N PHE A 140 2.29 12.80 -16.07
CA PHE A 140 3.10 11.58 -15.90
C PHE A 140 3.70 11.08 -17.22
N TRP A 141 3.04 11.27 -18.37
CA TRP A 141 3.65 11.03 -19.68
C TRP A 141 4.87 11.93 -19.95
N ASN A 142 4.81 13.19 -19.54
CA ASN A 142 5.94 14.09 -19.63
C ASN A 142 7.09 13.64 -18.70
N LEU A 143 6.76 13.24 -17.46
CA LEU A 143 7.76 12.67 -16.56
C LEU A 143 8.42 11.41 -17.12
N LYS A 144 7.63 10.48 -17.66
CA LYS A 144 8.14 9.26 -18.31
C LYS A 144 9.18 9.59 -19.38
N ARG A 145 8.91 10.57 -20.25
CA ARG A 145 9.85 10.98 -21.30
C ARG A 145 11.16 11.53 -20.77
N HIS A 146 11.17 12.15 -19.60
CA HIS A 146 12.37 12.76 -19.01
C HIS A 146 13.13 11.80 -18.10
N LEU A 147 12.47 10.84 -17.50
CA LEU A 147 13.04 10.01 -16.43
C LEU A 147 13.38 8.58 -16.88
N ASN A 148 12.72 8.03 -17.91
CA ASN A 148 12.96 6.63 -18.31
C ASN A 148 14.33 6.41 -19.01
N ASP A 149 15.07 7.46 -19.34
CA ASP A 149 16.48 7.36 -19.78
C ASP A 149 17.44 7.26 -18.57
N SER A 150 16.95 7.46 -17.35
CA SER A 150 17.74 7.31 -16.12
C SER A 150 17.89 5.84 -15.76
N PRO A 151 19.09 5.37 -15.41
CA PRO A 151 19.31 4.00 -14.93
C PRO A 151 18.69 3.74 -13.55
N ASP A 152 18.12 4.75 -12.91
CA ASP A 152 17.55 4.68 -11.57
C ASP A 152 16.04 4.92 -11.52
N CYS A 153 15.38 5.13 -12.69
CA CYS A 153 13.95 5.44 -12.71
C CYS A 153 13.25 4.81 -13.91
N HIS A 154 12.10 4.18 -13.65
CA HIS A 154 11.23 3.73 -14.73
C HIS A 154 9.75 3.97 -14.37
N LEU A 155 9.04 4.67 -15.25
CA LEU A 155 7.60 4.89 -15.16
C LEU A 155 6.90 4.07 -16.25
N GLU A 156 6.03 3.14 -15.86
CA GLU A 156 5.13 2.45 -16.77
C GLU A 156 3.71 2.96 -16.61
N LEU A 157 3.17 3.53 -17.71
CA LEU A 157 1.84 4.16 -17.69
C LEU A 157 0.84 3.27 -18.39
N GLY A 158 0.06 2.56 -17.60
CA GLY A 158 -0.93 1.61 -18.07
C GLY A 158 -1.31 0.62 -16.98
N PHE A 159 -1.93 -0.46 -17.40
CA PHE A 159 -2.21 -1.64 -16.59
C PHE A 159 -1.36 -2.80 -17.12
N ASP A 160 -0.54 -3.39 -16.26
CA ASP A 160 0.27 -4.56 -16.54
C ASP A 160 0.30 -5.43 -15.28
N GLU A 161 -0.50 -6.51 -15.29
CA GLU A 161 -0.66 -7.40 -14.15
C GLU A 161 0.65 -8.14 -13.83
N GLU A 162 1.30 -8.71 -14.83
CA GLU A 162 2.57 -9.44 -14.66
C GLU A 162 3.66 -8.52 -14.10
N LEU A 163 3.75 -7.29 -14.60
CA LEU A 163 4.68 -6.31 -14.06
C LEU A 163 4.35 -5.96 -12.62
N SER A 164 3.07 -5.89 -12.23
CA SER A 164 2.69 -5.60 -10.84
C SER A 164 3.19 -6.69 -9.88
N HIS A 165 3.05 -7.96 -10.23
CA HIS A 165 3.59 -9.09 -9.46
C HIS A 165 5.12 -8.99 -9.32
N LEU A 166 5.81 -8.72 -10.42
CA LEU A 166 7.27 -8.57 -10.42
C LEU A 166 7.72 -7.35 -9.60
N ILE A 167 6.96 -6.25 -9.62
CA ILE A 167 7.25 -5.07 -8.78
C ILE A 167 7.13 -5.45 -7.30
N TYR A 168 6.04 -6.09 -6.87
CA TYR A 168 5.91 -6.52 -5.47
C TYR A 168 7.01 -7.51 -5.06
N ALA A 169 7.40 -8.40 -5.96
CA ALA A 169 8.46 -9.37 -5.68
C ALA A 169 9.86 -8.76 -5.70
N GLY A 170 10.11 -7.72 -6.50
CA GLY A 170 11.45 -7.16 -6.72
C GLY A 170 11.73 -5.84 -5.99
N ALA A 171 10.73 -5.05 -5.63
CA ALA A 171 10.94 -3.82 -4.89
C ALA A 171 11.27 -4.07 -3.42
N ASP A 172 11.99 -3.14 -2.80
CA ASP A 172 12.26 -3.15 -1.35
C ASP A 172 11.15 -2.45 -0.58
N MET A 173 10.58 -1.39 -1.18
CA MET A 173 9.56 -0.55 -0.55
C MET A 173 8.48 -0.18 -1.56
N VAL A 174 7.26 0.09 -1.05
CA VAL A 174 6.16 0.66 -1.83
C VAL A 174 5.65 1.91 -1.15
N VAL A 175 5.43 2.99 -1.90
CA VAL A 175 4.93 4.26 -1.36
C VAL A 175 3.46 4.46 -1.67
N MET A 176 2.66 4.81 -0.66
CA MET A 176 1.22 5.04 -0.77
C MET A 176 0.82 6.33 -0.04
N PRO A 177 1.00 7.50 -0.66
CA PRO A 177 0.74 8.80 -0.04
C PRO A 177 -0.72 9.24 -0.19
N SER A 178 -1.66 8.32 -0.06
CA SER A 178 -3.08 8.53 -0.34
C SER A 178 -3.71 9.62 0.54
N LEU A 179 -4.50 10.49 -0.08
CA LEU A 179 -5.34 11.46 0.63
C LEU A 179 -6.64 10.84 1.13
N PHE A 180 -7.08 9.78 0.45
CA PHE A 180 -8.25 8.98 0.79
C PHE A 180 -7.97 7.53 0.44
N GLU A 181 -8.05 6.62 1.45
CA GLU A 181 -7.79 5.18 1.28
C GLU A 181 -8.67 4.36 2.22
N PRO A 182 -9.91 4.05 1.84
CA PRO A 182 -10.84 3.32 2.72
C PRO A 182 -10.31 1.99 3.25
N CYS A 183 -9.63 1.22 2.42
CA CYS A 183 -8.97 -0.02 2.81
C CYS A 183 -7.50 -0.05 2.35
N GLY A 184 -7.28 0.05 1.03
CA GLY A 184 -6.01 -0.28 0.41
C GLY A 184 -5.78 -1.80 0.36
N LEU A 185 -5.33 -2.30 -0.79
CA LEU A 185 -4.89 -3.68 -0.96
C LEU A 185 -3.38 -3.74 -1.22
N THR A 186 -2.85 -2.72 -1.86
CA THR A 186 -1.44 -2.61 -2.26
C THR A 186 -0.48 -2.84 -1.09
N GLN A 187 -0.74 -2.27 0.10
CA GLN A 187 0.11 -2.47 1.27
C GLN A 187 0.07 -3.91 1.79
N MET A 188 -1.09 -4.57 1.74
CA MET A 188 -1.22 -5.97 2.19
C MET A 188 -0.53 -6.92 1.21
N ILE A 189 -0.69 -6.68 -0.10
CA ILE A 189 0.04 -7.41 -1.14
C ILE A 189 1.54 -7.19 -0.97
N ALA A 190 2.00 -5.95 -0.83
CA ALA A 190 3.41 -5.63 -0.64
C ALA A 190 4.00 -6.36 0.57
N LEU A 191 3.31 -6.33 1.72
CA LEU A 191 3.72 -7.03 2.93
C LEU A 191 3.80 -8.54 2.73
N LYS A 192 2.83 -9.15 2.03
CA LYS A 192 2.88 -10.58 1.69
C LYS A 192 4.10 -10.94 0.84
N TYR A 193 4.58 -10.02 0.00
CA TYR A 193 5.80 -10.19 -0.81
C TYR A 193 7.08 -9.70 -0.11
N GLY A 194 7.03 -9.32 1.18
CA GLY A 194 8.18 -8.80 1.91
C GLY A 194 8.66 -7.42 1.41
N THR A 195 7.78 -6.65 0.80
CA THR A 195 8.04 -5.28 0.36
C THR A 195 7.44 -4.31 1.37
N LEU A 196 8.27 -3.46 1.98
CA LEU A 196 7.84 -2.62 3.10
C LEU A 196 7.05 -1.40 2.63
N PRO A 197 5.84 -1.17 3.16
CA PRO A 197 5.05 -0.01 2.81
C PRO A 197 5.51 1.27 3.52
N ILE A 198 5.50 2.38 2.77
CA ILE A 198 5.65 3.75 3.24
C ILE A 198 4.31 4.43 3.00
N VAL A 199 3.52 4.67 4.04
CA VAL A 199 2.12 5.05 3.88
C VAL A 199 1.74 6.29 4.68
N ARG A 200 0.71 7.00 4.20
CA ARG A 200 0.04 8.00 5.02
C ARG A 200 -0.90 7.32 6.03
N GLU A 201 -0.98 7.85 7.26
CA GLU A 201 -1.87 7.34 8.31
C GLU A 201 -3.33 7.71 8.04
N ILE A 202 -4.00 6.91 7.21
CA ILE A 202 -5.41 7.14 6.84
C ILE A 202 -6.11 5.82 6.53
N GLY A 203 -7.39 5.72 6.88
CA GLY A 203 -8.26 4.59 6.56
C GLY A 203 -7.61 3.23 6.84
N GLY A 204 -7.74 2.31 5.89
CA GLY A 204 -7.19 0.96 6.05
C GLY A 204 -5.67 0.88 6.09
N LEU A 205 -4.95 1.91 5.64
CA LEU A 205 -3.49 1.96 5.79
C LEU A 205 -3.10 2.03 7.27
N LYS A 206 -3.83 2.80 8.08
CA LYS A 206 -3.65 2.89 9.54
C LYS A 206 -3.97 1.56 10.24
N ASP A 207 -4.91 0.79 9.70
CA ASP A 207 -5.32 -0.48 10.31
C ASP A 207 -4.36 -1.64 9.98
N THR A 208 -3.48 -1.48 8.99
CA THR A 208 -2.63 -2.56 8.44
C THR A 208 -1.13 -2.30 8.51
N VAL A 209 -0.71 -1.02 8.56
CA VAL A 209 0.70 -0.65 8.58
C VAL A 209 1.07 0.01 9.91
N PHE A 210 2.03 -0.58 10.60
CA PHE A 210 2.50 -0.14 11.91
C PHE A 210 3.94 0.37 11.81
N ASP A 211 4.10 1.65 12.16
CA ASP A 211 5.37 2.37 11.99
C ASP A 211 6.51 1.73 12.78
N LYS A 212 7.67 1.58 12.14
CA LYS A 212 8.88 1.00 12.73
C LYS A 212 9.31 1.70 14.01
N ASP A 213 9.20 3.03 14.07
CA ASP A 213 9.76 3.83 15.16
C ASP A 213 8.69 4.27 16.17
N TYR A 214 7.46 4.54 15.73
CA TYR A 214 6.44 5.24 16.51
C TYR A 214 5.19 4.41 16.84
N ALA A 215 5.01 3.22 16.24
CA ALA A 215 3.84 2.41 16.58
C ALA A 215 3.88 1.97 18.06
N PRO A 216 2.75 2.07 18.80
CA PRO A 216 2.65 1.58 20.18
C PRO A 216 2.47 0.03 20.18
N LYS A 217 3.37 -0.67 19.51
CA LYS A 217 3.39 -2.12 19.33
C LYS A 217 4.80 -2.65 19.54
N PRO A 218 4.94 -3.93 19.94
CA PRO A 218 6.24 -4.60 19.95
C PRO A 218 6.92 -4.52 18.57
N PHE A 219 8.24 -4.58 18.53
CA PHE A 219 8.97 -4.46 17.27
C PHE A 219 8.54 -5.55 16.26
N GLU A 220 8.28 -6.75 16.74
CA GLU A 220 7.86 -7.92 15.96
C GLU A 220 6.50 -7.74 15.25
N GLU A 221 5.72 -6.74 15.65
CA GLU A 221 4.45 -6.38 15.00
C GLU A 221 4.56 -5.17 14.08
N ARG A 222 5.73 -4.52 14.01
CA ARG A 222 5.96 -3.36 13.16
C ARG A 222 6.36 -3.81 11.76
N ASN A 223 5.78 -3.18 10.73
CA ASN A 223 5.88 -3.70 9.37
C ASN A 223 5.98 -2.62 8.27
N GLY A 224 6.22 -1.35 8.64
CA GLY A 224 6.33 -0.29 7.64
C GLY A 224 6.72 1.05 8.21
N PHE A 225 6.55 2.09 7.39
CA PHE A 225 6.85 3.48 7.74
C PHE A 225 5.63 4.34 7.50
N VAL A 226 5.28 5.16 8.48
CA VAL A 226 4.04 5.94 8.46
C VAL A 226 4.34 7.42 8.59
N PHE A 227 3.59 8.25 7.89
CA PHE A 227 3.57 9.69 8.05
C PHE A 227 2.12 10.22 8.17
N HIS A 228 1.94 11.34 8.86
CA HIS A 228 0.62 11.88 9.16
C HIS A 228 0.20 12.97 8.16
N ASN A 229 1.07 14.00 7.98
CA ASN A 229 0.74 15.15 7.17
C ASN A 229 0.86 14.84 5.69
N ALA A 230 -0.15 15.21 4.90
CA ALA A 230 -0.15 15.06 3.45
C ALA A 230 0.65 16.17 2.77
N ASP A 231 1.91 16.33 3.16
CA ASP A 231 2.85 17.32 2.63
C ASP A 231 4.22 16.70 2.34
N HIS A 232 5.11 17.49 1.73
CA HIS A 232 6.45 17.04 1.36
C HIS A 232 7.27 16.62 2.59
N ALA A 233 7.19 17.38 3.69
CA ALA A 233 7.96 17.08 4.90
C ALA A 233 7.53 15.74 5.53
N GLY A 234 6.23 15.45 5.52
CA GLY A 234 5.68 14.20 6.04
C GLY A 234 6.21 12.98 5.27
N ILE A 235 6.05 12.99 3.94
CA ILE A 235 6.52 11.87 3.12
C ILE A 235 8.04 11.74 3.13
N GLU A 236 8.78 12.85 3.09
CA GLU A 236 10.25 12.84 3.20
C GLU A 236 10.71 12.19 4.50
N SER A 237 10.09 12.53 5.64
CA SER A 237 10.41 11.93 6.93
C SER A 237 10.29 10.40 6.92
N ALA A 238 9.21 9.86 6.38
CA ALA A 238 9.02 8.41 6.29
C ALA A 238 9.99 7.76 5.29
N MET A 239 10.17 8.35 4.11
CA MET A 239 11.12 7.86 3.11
C MET A 239 12.57 7.90 3.60
N HIS A 240 12.97 8.97 4.30
CA HIS A 240 14.30 9.10 4.89
C HIS A 240 14.59 7.95 5.86
N ARG A 241 13.67 7.67 6.77
CA ARG A 241 13.79 6.57 7.73
C ARG A 241 13.86 5.20 7.05
N ALA A 242 13.04 5.00 6.02
CA ALA A 242 12.99 3.76 5.26
C ALA A 242 14.28 3.51 4.47
N ILE A 243 14.75 4.50 3.71
CA ILE A 243 16.02 4.43 2.96
C ILE A 243 17.20 4.30 3.93
N GLY A 244 17.21 5.08 5.01
CA GLY A 244 18.24 5.01 6.03
C GLY A 244 18.36 3.64 6.70
N LEU A 245 17.22 3.01 7.02
CA LEU A 245 17.20 1.65 7.57
C LEU A 245 17.77 0.64 6.58
N TRP A 246 17.38 0.73 5.31
CA TRP A 246 17.85 -0.19 4.27
C TRP A 246 19.37 -0.17 4.11
N PHE A 247 19.99 1.02 4.16
CA PHE A 247 21.44 1.16 4.03
C PHE A 247 22.22 0.83 5.31
N ALA A 248 21.73 1.30 6.46
CA ALA A 248 22.49 1.28 7.69
C ALA A 248 22.23 0.04 8.56
N TYR A 249 21.03 -0.56 8.47
CA TYR A 249 20.60 -1.66 9.32
C TYR A 249 19.86 -2.73 8.51
N PRO A 250 20.56 -3.44 7.59
CA PRO A 250 19.93 -4.40 6.69
C PRO A 250 19.28 -5.58 7.43
N ASP A 251 19.80 -5.98 8.57
CA ASP A 251 19.23 -7.07 9.38
C ASP A 251 17.88 -6.67 9.99
N ASP A 252 17.76 -5.44 10.51
CA ASP A 252 16.49 -4.91 11.00
C ASP A 252 15.48 -4.75 9.86
N PHE A 253 15.94 -4.28 8.69
CA PHE A 253 15.10 -4.19 7.49
C PHE A 253 14.57 -5.57 7.09
N ARG A 254 15.44 -6.59 7.08
CA ARG A 254 15.07 -7.98 6.81
C ARG A 254 14.06 -8.52 7.84
N GLN A 255 14.25 -8.22 9.12
CA GLN A 255 13.29 -8.63 10.14
C GLN A 255 11.90 -8.02 9.90
N MET A 256 11.82 -6.75 9.55
CA MET A 256 10.55 -6.13 9.19
C MET A 256 9.90 -6.76 7.96
N MET A 257 10.68 -7.21 6.96
CA MET A 257 10.13 -7.98 5.84
C MET A 257 9.48 -9.28 6.33
N VAL A 258 10.16 -10.02 7.22
CA VAL A 258 9.63 -11.25 7.84
C VAL A 258 8.35 -10.95 8.64
N HIS A 259 8.32 -9.87 9.43
CA HIS A 259 7.12 -9.47 10.19
C HIS A 259 5.94 -9.22 9.24
N GLY A 260 6.16 -8.47 8.15
CA GLY A 260 5.14 -8.22 7.14
C GLY A 260 4.60 -9.50 6.50
N MET A 261 5.49 -10.40 6.09
CA MET A 261 5.13 -11.68 5.47
C MET A 261 4.41 -12.64 6.43
N SER A 262 4.66 -12.52 7.73
CA SER A 262 4.04 -13.34 8.78
C SER A 262 2.61 -12.89 9.12
N CYS A 263 2.19 -11.69 8.71
CA CYS A 263 0.84 -11.22 8.93
C CYS A 263 -0.15 -11.98 8.02
N ASP A 264 -1.29 -12.35 8.58
CA ASP A 264 -2.39 -12.95 7.81
C ASP A 264 -3.33 -11.84 7.28
N TYR A 265 -3.25 -11.59 5.99
CA TYR A 265 -4.15 -10.69 5.25
C TYR A 265 -5.11 -11.46 4.33
N SER A 266 -5.31 -12.77 4.54
CA SER A 266 -6.28 -13.55 3.79
C SER A 266 -7.73 -13.13 4.08
N TRP A 267 -8.66 -13.67 3.32
CA TRP A 267 -10.10 -13.49 3.56
C TRP A 267 -10.64 -14.29 4.75
N TYR A 268 -9.80 -15.05 5.48
CA TYR A 268 -10.27 -15.86 6.60
C TYR A 268 -10.90 -15.00 7.72
N ARG A 269 -10.15 -14.03 8.24
CA ARG A 269 -10.65 -13.14 9.31
C ARG A 269 -11.78 -12.22 8.84
N PRO A 270 -11.66 -11.50 7.71
CA PRO A 270 -12.78 -10.71 7.19
C PRO A 270 -14.05 -11.54 6.96
N GLY A 271 -13.92 -12.75 6.44
CA GLY A 271 -15.05 -13.67 6.27
C GLY A 271 -15.75 -13.99 7.59
N GLN A 272 -14.99 -14.26 8.66
CA GLN A 272 -15.54 -14.49 9.99
C GLN A 272 -16.23 -13.24 10.55
N ASP A 273 -15.67 -12.04 10.33
CA ASP A 273 -16.29 -10.78 10.75
C ASP A 273 -17.63 -10.54 10.04
N TYR A 274 -17.73 -10.84 8.74
CA TYR A 274 -19.01 -10.80 8.02
C TYR A 274 -20.02 -11.83 8.53
N LEU A 275 -19.59 -13.06 8.82
CA LEU A 275 -20.46 -14.08 9.40
C LEU A 275 -21.02 -13.65 10.76
N ASN A 276 -20.19 -13.04 11.61
CA ASN A 276 -20.61 -12.51 12.89
C ASN A 276 -21.68 -11.40 12.74
N ILE A 277 -21.53 -10.52 11.72
CA ILE A 277 -22.53 -9.50 11.39
C ILE A 277 -23.85 -10.18 10.94
N TYR A 278 -23.81 -11.18 10.07
CA TYR A 278 -25.00 -11.90 9.59
C TYR A 278 -25.73 -12.60 10.75
N ASP A 279 -25.01 -13.25 11.64
CA ASP A 279 -25.60 -13.87 12.82
C ASP A 279 -26.25 -12.85 13.75
N HIS A 280 -25.59 -11.71 13.97
CA HIS A 280 -26.14 -10.62 14.79
C HIS A 280 -27.46 -10.06 14.23
N ILE A 281 -27.55 -9.87 12.92
CA ILE A 281 -28.77 -9.31 12.30
C ILE A 281 -29.89 -10.35 12.14
N ARG A 282 -29.57 -11.65 12.07
CA ARG A 282 -30.56 -12.74 11.99
C ARG A 282 -31.33 -12.90 13.29
N CYS A 283 -30.74 -12.53 14.43
CA CYS A 283 -31.33 -12.61 15.74
C CYS A 283 -32.16 -11.36 16.14
N LYS A 284 -32.24 -10.34 15.24
CA LYS A 284 -33.06 -9.15 15.39
C LYS A 284 -34.34 -9.23 14.58
#